data_7e0116a322d66559f1cbcfcdb90984a4
#
_entry.id   7e0116a322d66559f1cbcfcdb90984a4
#
_cell.length_a   1.000
_cell.length_b   1.000
_cell.length_c   1.000
_cell.angle_alpha   90.00
_cell.angle_beta   90.00
_cell.angle_gamma   90.00
#
_symmetry.space_group_name_H-M   'P 1'
#
loop_
_entity.id
_entity.type
_entity.pdbx_description
1 polymer ?
#
loop_
_entity_poly.entity_id
_entity_poly.type
_entity_poly.pdbx_seq_one_letter_code
_entity_poly.pdbx_strand_id
1 'polypeptide(L)'
;MRIYGPNGTTFGAPSSGAKKTSSTGFSVPDTTPTSETRPTVAPRAANSIDALLAMQSVEDPMERRKRSVKRGRGALDVLDELKIGLLTGSINPAMVARLRSAAANLKESSGEPGLDAVLSEIELRVEVELAKAGQV
;
A
#
# COMPACT_ATOMS: atom_id res chain seq x y z
N MET A 1 -3.75 33.31 39.77
CA MET A 1 -3.74 31.99 39.08
C MET A 1 -3.36 32.19 37.63
N ARG A 2 -2.24 31.63 37.17
CA ARG A 2 -1.84 31.67 35.75
C ARG A 2 -2.30 30.36 35.11
N ILE A 3 -3.10 30.47 34.09
CA ILE A 3 -3.60 29.33 33.32
C ILE A 3 -2.56 29.07 32.21
N TYR A 4 -1.90 27.92 32.26
CA TYR A 4 -1.02 27.47 31.19
C TYR A 4 -1.89 26.81 30.11
N GLY A 5 -1.68 27.19 28.84
CA GLY A 5 -2.34 26.56 27.73
C GLY A 5 -1.89 25.10 27.54
N PRO A 6 -2.64 24.28 26.78
CA PRO A 6 -2.44 22.83 26.68
C PRO A 6 -1.10 22.37 26.11
N ASN A 7 -0.27 23.27 25.56
CA ASN A 7 0.99 22.91 24.92
C ASN A 7 2.27 23.43 25.60
N GLY A 8 2.17 24.07 26.80
CA GLY A 8 3.33 24.41 27.63
C GLY A 8 4.44 25.28 26.99
N THR A 9 4.18 25.97 25.89
CA THR A 9 5.16 26.83 25.21
C THR A 9 5.19 28.21 25.87
N THR A 10 6.22 28.45 26.65
CA THR A 10 6.59 29.80 27.11
C THR A 10 7.26 30.53 25.96
N PHE A 11 6.70 31.69 25.55
CA PHE A 11 7.38 32.59 24.65
C PHE A 11 8.62 33.15 25.37
N GLY A 12 9.82 32.73 24.91
CA GLY A 12 11.08 33.29 25.34
C GLY A 12 11.18 34.78 24.89
N ALA A 13 11.60 35.62 25.83
CA ALA A 13 11.90 37.03 25.55
C ALA A 13 13.00 37.14 24.50
N PRO A 14 13.03 38.18 23.64
CA PRO A 14 14.07 38.38 22.64
C PRO A 14 15.37 38.68 23.35
N SER A 15 16.39 37.85 23.18
CA SER A 15 17.74 38.14 23.63
C SER A 15 18.37 39.18 22.73
N SER A 16 18.70 40.31 23.30
CA SER A 16 19.47 41.38 22.69
C SER A 16 20.88 40.95 22.33
N GLY A 17 21.33 41.30 21.12
CA GLY A 17 22.73 41.52 20.82
C GLY A 17 23.49 40.33 20.23
N ALA A 18 23.32 40.13 18.92
CA ALA A 18 24.33 39.42 18.14
C ALA A 18 25.59 40.28 18.04
N LYS A 19 26.67 39.87 18.72
CA LYS A 19 28.03 40.42 18.50
C LYS A 19 28.42 40.10 17.05
N LYS A 20 28.71 41.15 16.28
CA LYS A 20 29.39 41.03 14.97
C LYS A 20 30.73 40.37 15.17
N THR A 21 30.89 39.14 14.79
CA THR A 21 32.19 38.51 14.59
C THR A 21 32.80 39.10 13.32
N SER A 22 33.96 39.76 13.48
CA SER A 22 34.77 40.20 12.36
C SER A 22 35.17 39.00 11.51
N SER A 23 34.75 38.99 10.27
CA SER A 23 35.15 37.99 9.30
C SER A 23 36.65 38.22 8.98
N THR A 24 37.51 37.39 9.54
CA THR A 24 38.85 37.18 8.98
C THR A 24 38.64 36.63 7.58
N GLY A 25 39.04 37.39 6.57
CA GLY A 25 38.83 37.07 5.17
C GLY A 25 39.37 35.68 4.85
N PHE A 26 38.50 34.84 4.35
CA PHE A 26 38.85 33.55 3.78
C PHE A 26 39.52 33.84 2.42
N SER A 27 40.83 33.74 2.34
CA SER A 27 41.59 33.80 1.10
C SER A 27 41.57 32.44 0.46
N VAL A 28 40.83 32.30 -0.63
CA VAL A 28 40.88 31.12 -1.48
C VAL A 28 42.13 31.23 -2.35
N PRO A 29 43.08 30.28 -2.28
CA PRO A 29 44.19 30.28 -3.23
C PRO A 29 43.62 30.03 -4.64
N ASP A 30 44.03 30.89 -5.58
CA ASP A 30 43.76 30.72 -7.01
C ASP A 30 44.23 29.34 -7.46
N THR A 31 43.30 28.42 -7.58
CA THR A 31 43.56 27.16 -8.24
C THR A 31 43.47 27.36 -9.75
N THR A 32 44.59 27.07 -10.40
CA THR A 32 44.75 26.90 -11.84
C THR A 32 43.47 26.38 -12.53
N PRO A 33 43.17 26.86 -13.75
CA PRO A 33 41.95 26.45 -14.49
C PRO A 33 42.01 24.95 -14.74
N THR A 34 41.23 24.25 -13.98
CA THR A 34 41.01 22.82 -14.15
C THR A 34 40.21 22.64 -15.46
N SER A 35 40.79 21.87 -16.33
CA SER A 35 40.29 21.38 -17.60
C SER A 35 38.77 21.26 -17.65
N GLU A 36 38.24 21.67 -18.79
CA GLU A 36 36.87 21.59 -19.31
C GLU A 36 36.08 20.47 -18.67
N THR A 37 35.15 20.85 -17.83
CA THR A 37 34.09 19.97 -17.36
C THR A 37 33.29 19.52 -18.59
N ARG A 38 33.45 18.24 -18.96
CA ARG A 38 32.56 17.60 -19.92
C ARG A 38 31.13 18.03 -19.59
N PRO A 39 30.31 18.45 -20.57
CA PRO A 39 28.93 18.76 -20.31
C PRO A 39 28.29 17.52 -19.70
N THR A 40 27.96 17.61 -18.44
CA THR A 40 27.08 16.63 -17.78
C THR A 40 25.81 16.70 -18.59
N VAL A 41 25.54 15.64 -19.35
CA VAL A 41 24.26 15.48 -20.01
C VAL A 41 23.24 15.61 -18.91
N ALA A 42 22.52 16.73 -18.89
CA ALA A 42 21.40 16.92 -17.98
C ALA A 42 20.54 15.66 -18.06
N PRO A 43 20.15 15.05 -16.94
CA PRO A 43 19.24 13.92 -17.02
C PRO A 43 18.04 14.40 -17.83
N ARG A 44 17.86 13.82 -19.00
CA ARG A 44 16.68 14.08 -19.80
C ARG A 44 15.53 13.81 -18.86
N ALA A 45 14.89 14.91 -18.43
CA ALA A 45 13.69 14.80 -17.63
C ALA A 45 12.83 13.74 -18.30
N ALA A 46 12.46 12.71 -17.57
CA ALA A 46 11.62 11.61 -18.05
C ALA A 46 10.21 12.14 -18.27
N ASN A 47 10.10 13.12 -19.18
CA ASN A 47 8.86 13.70 -19.66
C ASN A 47 8.31 12.86 -20.83
N SER A 48 8.79 11.61 -20.97
CA SER A 48 8.19 10.74 -21.95
C SER A 48 6.86 10.25 -21.38
N ILE A 49 5.82 10.35 -22.18
CA ILE A 49 4.50 9.78 -21.92
C ILE A 49 4.64 8.32 -21.49
N ASP A 50 5.63 7.60 -22.03
CA ASP A 50 5.95 6.22 -21.68
C ASP A 50 6.35 6.05 -20.20
N ALA A 51 7.12 6.98 -19.63
CA ALA A 51 7.49 6.94 -18.21
C ALA A 51 6.27 7.20 -17.32
N LEU A 52 5.38 8.12 -17.74
CA LEU A 52 4.12 8.38 -17.03
C LEU A 52 3.16 7.19 -17.15
N LEU A 53 3.07 6.55 -18.32
CA LEU A 53 2.28 5.34 -18.53
C LEU A 53 2.84 4.16 -17.71
N ALA A 54 4.16 4.01 -17.63
CA ALA A 54 4.79 3.00 -16.79
C ALA A 54 4.50 3.21 -15.31
N MET A 55 4.47 4.46 -14.83
CA MET A 55 4.06 4.80 -13.47
C MET A 55 2.57 4.54 -13.21
N GLN A 56 1.71 4.73 -14.22
CA GLN A 56 0.28 4.45 -14.12
C GLN A 56 -0.04 2.96 -14.18
N SER A 57 0.85 2.13 -14.76
CA SER A 57 0.68 0.67 -14.82
C SER A 57 1.01 -0.04 -13.49
N VAL A 58 1.65 0.64 -12.56
CA VAL A 58 1.89 0.09 -11.22
C VAL A 58 0.63 0.27 -10.40
N GLU A 59 -0.11 -0.81 -10.23
CA GLU A 59 -1.29 -0.84 -9.37
C GLU A 59 -0.93 -0.39 -7.94
N ASP A 60 -1.68 0.58 -7.41
CA ASP A 60 -1.48 1.08 -6.05
C ASP A 60 -1.61 -0.09 -5.03
N PRO A 61 -0.60 -0.30 -4.17
CA PRO A 61 -0.65 -1.33 -3.13
C PRO A 61 -1.90 -1.25 -2.26
N MET A 62 -2.41 -0.06 -1.99
CA MET A 62 -3.63 0.14 -1.22
C MET A 62 -4.89 -0.36 -1.96
N GLU A 63 -4.95 -0.13 -3.27
CA GLU A 63 -6.05 -0.63 -4.09
C GLU A 63 -6.01 -2.15 -4.22
N ARG A 64 -4.82 -2.73 -4.37
CA ARG A 64 -4.62 -4.18 -4.39
C ARG A 64 -5.07 -4.80 -3.07
N ARG A 65 -4.69 -4.23 -1.93
CA ARG A 65 -5.12 -4.66 -0.61
C ARG A 65 -6.63 -4.59 -0.44
N LYS A 66 -7.26 -3.47 -0.80
CA LYS A 66 -8.72 -3.30 -0.76
C LYS A 66 -9.45 -4.36 -1.58
N ARG A 67 -8.96 -4.63 -2.78
CA ARG A 67 -9.52 -5.64 -3.67
C ARG A 67 -9.41 -7.04 -3.05
N SER A 68 -8.25 -7.36 -2.46
CA SER A 68 -8.02 -8.64 -1.80
C SER A 68 -8.92 -8.84 -0.58
N VAL A 69 -9.08 -7.82 0.26
CA VAL A 69 -10.02 -7.84 1.39
C VAL A 69 -11.47 -8.02 0.91
N LYS A 70 -11.85 -7.35 -0.18
CA LYS A 70 -13.19 -7.49 -0.76
C LYS A 70 -13.44 -8.92 -1.27
N ARG A 71 -12.43 -9.54 -1.92
CA ARG A 71 -12.51 -10.94 -2.37
C ARG A 71 -12.67 -11.91 -1.20
N GLY A 72 -11.85 -11.75 -0.16
CA GLY A 72 -11.95 -12.56 1.06
C GLY A 72 -13.33 -12.47 1.73
N ARG A 73 -13.86 -11.26 1.89
CA ARG A 73 -15.21 -11.04 2.43
C ARG A 73 -16.28 -11.68 1.55
N GLY A 74 -16.21 -11.51 0.23
CA GLY A 74 -17.16 -12.14 -0.69
C GLY A 74 -17.13 -13.65 -0.60
N ALA A 75 -15.99 -14.29 -0.40
CA ALA A 75 -15.89 -15.73 -0.19
C ALA A 75 -16.51 -16.16 1.14
N LEU A 76 -16.30 -15.42 2.22
CA LEU A 76 -16.93 -15.68 3.53
C LEU A 76 -18.46 -15.55 3.44
N ASP A 77 -18.98 -14.54 2.74
CA ASP A 77 -20.42 -14.35 2.54
C ASP A 77 -21.04 -15.57 1.82
N VAL A 78 -20.36 -16.11 0.79
CA VAL A 78 -20.83 -17.31 0.07
C VAL A 78 -20.78 -18.55 0.97
N LEU A 79 -19.76 -18.68 1.83
CA LEU A 79 -19.69 -19.76 2.82
C LEU A 79 -20.82 -19.68 3.85
N ASP A 80 -21.18 -18.48 4.29
CA ASP A 80 -22.32 -18.28 5.20
C ASP A 80 -23.67 -18.62 4.53
N GLU A 81 -23.86 -18.21 3.28
CA GLU A 81 -25.03 -18.63 2.49
C GLU A 81 -25.09 -20.15 2.33
N LEU A 82 -23.96 -20.80 2.06
CA LEU A 82 -23.89 -22.27 1.98
C LEU A 82 -24.29 -22.91 3.30
N LYS A 83 -23.78 -22.40 4.42
CA LYS A 83 -24.13 -22.87 5.75
C LYS A 83 -25.62 -22.78 6.03
N ILE A 84 -26.23 -21.65 5.68
CA ILE A 84 -27.69 -21.47 5.80
C ILE A 84 -28.41 -22.46 4.89
N GLY A 85 -27.99 -22.63 3.64
CA GLY A 85 -28.54 -23.60 2.70
C GLY A 85 -28.48 -25.04 3.22
N LEU A 86 -27.38 -25.43 3.83
CA LEU A 86 -27.21 -26.75 4.46
C LEU A 86 -28.18 -26.95 5.63
N LEU A 87 -28.35 -25.95 6.49
CA LEU A 87 -29.28 -26.02 7.61
C LEU A 87 -30.74 -26.09 7.19
N THR A 88 -31.10 -25.44 6.09
CA THR A 88 -32.48 -25.42 5.55
C THR A 88 -32.73 -26.55 4.54
N GLY A 89 -31.70 -27.34 4.20
CA GLY A 89 -31.81 -28.39 3.19
C GLY A 89 -31.94 -27.87 1.74
N SER A 90 -31.58 -26.61 1.50
CA SER A 90 -31.76 -25.94 0.21
C SER A 90 -30.45 -25.63 -0.48
N ILE A 91 -29.66 -26.64 -0.80
CA ILE A 91 -28.46 -26.46 -1.62
C ILE A 91 -28.85 -26.42 -3.09
N ASN A 92 -28.57 -25.30 -3.76
CA ASN A 92 -28.87 -25.19 -5.17
C ASN A 92 -27.57 -25.13 -6.01
N PRO A 93 -27.57 -25.57 -7.28
CA PRO A 93 -26.42 -25.58 -8.15
C PRO A 93 -25.78 -24.17 -8.35
N ALA A 94 -26.57 -23.12 -8.28
CA ALA A 94 -26.09 -21.75 -8.41
C ALA A 94 -25.18 -21.35 -7.23
N MET A 95 -25.46 -21.85 -6.05
CA MET A 95 -24.60 -21.63 -4.86
C MET A 95 -23.22 -22.29 -5.04
N VAL A 96 -23.18 -23.52 -5.56
CA VAL A 96 -21.94 -24.23 -5.86
C VAL A 96 -21.14 -23.50 -6.93
N ALA A 97 -21.80 -22.95 -7.95
CA ALA A 97 -21.15 -22.15 -8.99
C ALA A 97 -20.55 -20.86 -8.40
N ARG A 98 -21.25 -20.17 -7.51
CA ARG A 98 -20.76 -18.98 -6.79
C ARG A 98 -19.54 -19.32 -5.91
N LEU A 99 -19.58 -20.45 -5.21
CA LEU A 99 -18.48 -20.92 -4.39
C LEU A 99 -17.23 -21.21 -5.24
N ARG A 100 -17.40 -21.84 -6.41
CA ARG A 100 -16.31 -22.07 -7.37
C ARG A 100 -15.71 -20.76 -7.90
N SER A 101 -16.54 -19.78 -8.20
CA SER A 101 -16.10 -18.45 -8.61
C SER A 101 -15.32 -17.74 -7.49
N ALA A 102 -15.78 -17.87 -6.24
CA ALA A 102 -15.09 -17.31 -5.09
C ALA A 102 -13.69 -17.92 -4.91
N ALA A 103 -13.54 -19.26 -5.03
CA ALA A 103 -12.25 -19.94 -4.97
C ALA A 103 -11.28 -19.43 -6.05
N ALA A 104 -11.74 -19.26 -7.29
CA ALA A 104 -10.92 -18.74 -8.38
C ALA A 104 -10.39 -17.32 -8.09
N ASN A 105 -11.23 -16.47 -7.49
CA ASN A 105 -10.88 -15.09 -7.16
C ASN A 105 -9.90 -14.97 -5.99
N LEU A 106 -9.81 -15.96 -5.11
CA LEU A 106 -8.89 -15.93 -3.95
C LEU A 106 -7.43 -16.22 -4.33
N LYS A 107 -7.16 -16.83 -5.49
CA LYS A 107 -5.82 -17.21 -5.94
C LYS A 107 -4.87 -16.04 -6.24
N GLU A 108 -5.41 -14.85 -6.39
CA GLU A 108 -4.63 -13.65 -6.65
C GLU A 108 -3.95 -13.13 -5.37
N SER A 109 -2.63 -12.94 -5.42
CA SER A 109 -1.87 -12.36 -4.30
C SER A 109 -2.26 -10.90 -4.02
N SER A 110 -2.32 -10.56 -2.75
CA SER A 110 -2.50 -9.18 -2.29
C SER A 110 -1.20 -8.37 -2.32
N GLY A 111 -0.05 -9.07 -2.36
CA GLY A 111 1.27 -8.49 -2.16
C GLY A 111 1.63 -8.25 -0.68
N GLU A 112 0.77 -8.65 0.26
CA GLU A 112 0.96 -8.55 1.70
C GLU A 112 0.93 -9.96 2.32
N PRO A 113 2.07 -10.49 2.84
CA PRO A 113 2.17 -11.89 3.28
C PRO A 113 1.15 -12.27 4.35
N GLY A 114 0.85 -11.36 5.30
CA GLY A 114 -0.13 -11.63 6.34
C GLY A 114 -1.56 -11.75 5.81
N LEU A 115 -1.93 -10.92 4.84
CA LEU A 115 -3.24 -11.01 4.20
C LEU A 115 -3.33 -12.22 3.28
N ASP A 116 -2.27 -12.55 2.55
CA ASP A 116 -2.21 -13.72 1.68
C ASP A 116 -2.35 -15.02 2.48
N ALA A 117 -1.77 -15.12 3.68
CA ALA A 117 -1.96 -16.26 4.58
C ALA A 117 -3.44 -16.45 4.97
N VAL A 118 -4.13 -15.38 5.36
CA VAL A 118 -5.57 -15.43 5.68
C VAL A 118 -6.41 -15.81 4.47
N LEU A 119 -6.11 -15.26 3.29
CA LEU A 119 -6.82 -15.60 2.05
C LEU A 119 -6.64 -17.07 1.68
N SER A 120 -5.45 -17.63 1.90
CA SER A 120 -5.18 -19.07 1.67
C SER A 120 -5.98 -19.97 2.62
N GLU A 121 -6.17 -19.58 3.87
CA GLU A 121 -7.03 -20.32 4.80
C GLU A 121 -8.50 -20.30 4.36
N ILE A 122 -8.98 -19.13 3.88
CA ILE A 122 -10.34 -19.00 3.35
C ILE A 122 -10.48 -19.86 2.07
N GLU A 123 -9.48 -19.81 1.17
CA GLU A 123 -9.44 -20.62 -0.05
C GLU A 123 -9.56 -22.11 0.26
N LEU A 124 -8.73 -22.60 1.17
CA LEU A 124 -8.76 -24.00 1.62
C LEU A 124 -10.15 -24.39 2.13
N ARG A 125 -10.78 -23.53 2.92
CA ARG A 125 -12.15 -23.78 3.40
C ARG A 125 -13.16 -23.87 2.27
N VAL A 126 -13.09 -22.95 1.30
CA VAL A 126 -13.95 -22.96 0.11
C VAL A 126 -13.75 -24.23 -0.70
N GLU A 127 -12.51 -24.68 -0.90
CA GLU A 127 -12.20 -25.92 -1.64
C GLU A 127 -12.73 -27.17 -0.93
N VAL A 128 -12.63 -27.22 0.39
CA VAL A 128 -13.21 -28.31 1.18
C VAL A 128 -14.74 -28.40 1.01
N GLU A 129 -15.42 -27.27 1.06
CA GLU A 129 -16.88 -27.24 0.89
C GLU A 129 -17.29 -27.57 -0.57
N LEU A 130 -16.49 -27.15 -1.57
CA LEU A 130 -16.68 -27.54 -2.96
C LEU A 130 -16.51 -29.06 -3.16
N ALA A 131 -15.48 -29.67 -2.52
CA ALA A 131 -15.28 -31.09 -2.59
C ALA A 131 -16.45 -31.88 -1.99
N LYS A 132 -17.02 -31.43 -0.88
CA LYS A 132 -18.20 -32.01 -0.26
C LYS A 132 -19.44 -31.88 -1.17
N ALA A 133 -19.66 -30.69 -1.75
CA ALA A 133 -20.81 -30.45 -2.64
C ALA A 133 -20.71 -31.22 -3.96
N GLY A 134 -19.51 -31.53 -4.43
CA GLY A 134 -19.28 -32.33 -5.65
C GLY A 134 -19.40 -33.85 -5.45
N GLN A 135 -19.60 -34.32 -4.22
CA GLN A 135 -19.78 -35.74 -3.88
C GLN A 135 -21.27 -36.11 -3.65
N VAL A 136 -22.14 -35.14 -3.74
CA VAL A 136 -23.59 -35.30 -3.67
C VAL A 136 -24.17 -35.21 -5.10
#